data_45cc4fea239a4cdab8088ccf9acdccd0
#
_entry.id   45cc4fea239a4cdab8088ccf9acdccd0
#
_cell.length_a   1.000
_cell.length_b   1.000
_cell.length_c   1.000
_cell.angle_alpha   90.00
_cell.angle_beta   90.00
_cell.angle_gamma   90.00
#
_symmetry.space_group_name_H-M   'P 1'
#
loop_
_entity.id
_entity.type
_entity.pdbx_description
1 polymer ?
#
loop_
_entity_poly.entity_id
_entity_poly.type
_entity_poly.pdbx_seq_one_letter_code
_entity_poly.pdbx_strand_id
1 'polypeptide(L)'
;MTPRIPRFAARAALALGATVLGLAATGAQAQEKFTYMTNWYAQAEHGGFYQAVATGIYKKYGLDVTIKMGGPQVNILQIMGAGQADCIMGSSDLQMMIARSGGLPVVTVAALFQKDPQVLIAHEDVKTLADMKGKTILIAPSAQRGYYAWLKTKYGFTDAQTRPYTFNIQPFVADKNVVQQGYLTSEPFAVQKAGVKANTILLADNGYPSYATTISCMDKTVKERSKAVDGFVKATAEGWKSYLADPAPANALIKKDNPNMTDEQLAYSVAKLKEMGIVASGDALKQGIGTMTEARVKQNYDFAVSAGLIDGSKVDLAQAFDLSFIKAAKVLP
;
A
#
# COMPACT_ATOMS: atom_id res chain seq x y z
N MET A 1 -81.51 -60.74 -28.43
CA MET A 1 -82.00 -59.40 -28.03
C MET A 1 -81.12 -58.88 -26.94
N THR A 2 -80.20 -57.99 -27.28
CA THR A 2 -79.26 -57.39 -26.33
C THR A 2 -79.54 -55.89 -26.24
N PRO A 3 -79.76 -55.35 -25.06
CA PRO A 3 -79.95 -53.92 -24.92
C PRO A 3 -78.54 -53.18 -24.87
N ARG A 4 -78.47 -52.14 -25.60
CA ARG A 4 -77.34 -51.19 -25.60
C ARG A 4 -77.43 -50.21 -24.44
N ILE A 5 -76.36 -50.07 -23.66
CA ILE A 5 -76.21 -49.04 -22.64
C ILE A 5 -75.46 -47.88 -23.22
N PRO A 6 -75.87 -46.58 -23.04
CA PRO A 6 -75.10 -45.40 -23.53
C PRO A 6 -74.02 -45.05 -22.54
N ARG A 7 -72.86 -44.79 -23.09
CA ARG A 7 -71.67 -44.21 -22.37
C ARG A 7 -71.82 -42.70 -22.20
N PHE A 8 -72.03 -42.24 -20.97
CA PHE A 8 -71.79 -40.87 -20.60
C PHE A 8 -70.35 -40.68 -20.19
N ALA A 9 -69.64 -39.89 -20.94
CA ALA A 9 -68.25 -39.48 -20.65
C ALA A 9 -68.27 -38.34 -19.62
N ALA A 10 -67.86 -38.61 -18.38
CA ALA A 10 -67.54 -37.59 -17.41
C ALA A 10 -66.12 -37.09 -17.65
N ARG A 11 -66.00 -35.86 -18.13
CA ARG A 11 -64.72 -35.15 -18.16
C ARG A 11 -64.47 -34.54 -16.79
N ALA A 12 -63.60 -35.18 -15.96
CA ALA A 12 -63.05 -34.59 -14.80
C ALA A 12 -61.85 -33.70 -15.19
N ALA A 13 -61.99 -32.41 -15.04
CA ALA A 13 -60.89 -31.45 -15.23
C ALA A 13 -59.97 -31.52 -14.02
N LEU A 14 -58.81 -32.14 -14.16
CA LEU A 14 -57.71 -31.99 -13.19
C LEU A 14 -57.03 -30.65 -13.44
N ALA A 15 -57.33 -29.66 -12.59
CA ALA A 15 -56.51 -28.44 -12.47
C ALA A 15 -55.21 -28.78 -11.77
N LEU A 16 -54.13 -29.07 -12.50
CA LEU A 16 -52.78 -29.10 -11.96
C LEU A 16 -52.33 -27.67 -11.69
N GLY A 17 -52.36 -27.26 -10.43
CA GLY A 17 -51.70 -26.06 -9.95
C GLY A 17 -50.19 -26.26 -10.01
N ALA A 18 -49.56 -25.78 -11.10
CA ALA A 18 -48.09 -25.66 -11.18
C ALA A 18 -47.66 -24.50 -10.29
N THR A 19 -47.35 -24.81 -9.04
CA THR A 19 -46.61 -23.88 -8.16
C THR A 19 -45.19 -23.75 -8.71
N VAL A 20 -44.94 -22.72 -9.53
CA VAL A 20 -43.60 -22.35 -9.91
C VAL A 20 -42.90 -21.77 -8.68
N LEU A 21 -42.18 -22.64 -7.94
CA LEU A 21 -41.16 -22.19 -7.03
C LEU A 21 -40.08 -21.53 -7.88
N GLY A 22 -40.16 -20.20 -8.01
CA GLY A 22 -39.08 -19.39 -8.47
C GLY A 22 -37.90 -19.53 -7.49
N LEU A 23 -37.00 -20.51 -7.72
CA LEU A 23 -35.66 -20.46 -7.14
C LEU A 23 -35.04 -19.17 -7.66
N ALA A 24 -35.08 -18.12 -6.81
CA ALA A 24 -34.15 -17.01 -6.95
C ALA A 24 -32.76 -17.60 -6.74
N ALA A 25 -32.17 -18.07 -7.84
CA ALA A 25 -30.74 -18.32 -7.91
C ALA A 25 -30.10 -16.96 -7.67
N THR A 26 -29.78 -16.65 -6.41
CA THR A 26 -28.81 -15.63 -6.07
C THR A 26 -27.52 -16.10 -6.72
N GLY A 27 -27.34 -15.76 -7.99
CA GLY A 27 -26.12 -16.03 -8.72
C GLY A 27 -24.97 -15.46 -7.87
N ALA A 28 -24.19 -16.34 -7.27
CA ALA A 28 -22.94 -15.96 -6.66
C ALA A 28 -22.13 -15.28 -7.76
N GLN A 29 -22.19 -13.95 -7.81
CA GLN A 29 -21.42 -13.18 -8.79
C GLN A 29 -19.97 -13.55 -8.56
N ALA A 30 -19.33 -14.17 -9.56
CA ALA A 30 -17.93 -14.54 -9.48
C ALA A 30 -17.11 -13.30 -9.09
N GLN A 31 -16.33 -13.44 -8.03
CA GLN A 31 -15.49 -12.33 -7.56
C GLN A 31 -14.49 -11.95 -8.64
N GLU A 32 -14.34 -10.65 -8.86
CA GLU A 32 -13.38 -10.14 -9.83
C GLU A 32 -11.96 -10.28 -9.28
N LYS A 33 -11.08 -10.96 -10.03
CA LYS A 33 -9.67 -11.11 -9.65
C LYS A 33 -8.97 -9.77 -9.67
N PHE A 34 -8.22 -9.48 -8.61
CA PHE A 34 -7.44 -8.26 -8.47
C PHE A 34 -6.06 -8.57 -7.88
N THR A 35 -5.01 -8.22 -8.59
CA THR A 35 -3.63 -8.44 -8.15
C THR A 35 -3.03 -7.14 -7.65
N TYR A 36 -2.65 -7.12 -6.38
CA TYR A 36 -1.94 -6.01 -5.74
C TYR A 36 -0.53 -6.42 -5.37
N MET A 37 0.46 -5.58 -5.67
CA MET A 37 1.84 -5.89 -5.35
C MET A 37 2.41 -4.90 -4.34
N THR A 38 2.94 -5.41 -3.22
CA THR A 38 3.63 -4.59 -2.23
C THR A 38 5.04 -4.23 -2.70
N ASN A 39 5.59 -3.14 -2.17
CA ASN A 39 6.93 -2.67 -2.53
C ASN A 39 8.06 -3.37 -1.77
N TRP A 40 7.72 -4.14 -0.75
CA TRP A 40 8.68 -4.75 0.18
C TRP A 40 8.22 -6.13 0.61
N TYR A 41 9.05 -6.84 1.39
CA TYR A 41 8.68 -8.08 2.07
C TYR A 41 7.46 -7.86 2.98
N ALA A 42 6.63 -8.89 3.14
CA ALA A 42 5.44 -8.82 3.98
C ALA A 42 5.81 -8.48 5.42
N GLN A 43 5.17 -7.43 5.96
CA GLN A 43 5.40 -6.90 7.30
C GLN A 43 4.22 -6.04 7.75
N ALA A 44 4.23 -5.52 8.97
CA ALA A 44 3.11 -4.80 9.56
C ALA A 44 2.67 -3.55 8.77
N GLU A 45 3.59 -2.93 8.03
CA GLU A 45 3.32 -1.78 7.15
C GLU A 45 2.45 -2.15 5.94
N HIS A 46 2.20 -3.44 5.73
CA HIS A 46 1.24 -3.96 4.74
C HIS A 46 -0.04 -4.47 5.40
N GLY A 47 -0.16 -4.33 6.72
CA GLY A 47 -1.16 -4.97 7.57
C GLY A 47 -2.58 -4.78 7.10
N GLY A 48 -2.99 -3.57 6.70
CA GLY A 48 -4.35 -3.32 6.25
C GLY A 48 -4.74 -4.09 4.98
N PHE A 49 -3.80 -4.27 4.05
CA PHE A 49 -4.02 -5.07 2.84
C PHE A 49 -4.20 -6.55 3.18
N TYR A 50 -3.31 -7.10 4.00
CA TYR A 50 -3.39 -8.49 4.48
C TYR A 50 -4.64 -8.73 5.35
N GLN A 51 -5.03 -7.75 6.16
CA GLN A 51 -6.24 -7.82 6.98
C GLN A 51 -7.50 -7.94 6.12
N ALA A 52 -7.60 -7.12 5.08
CA ALA A 52 -8.75 -7.16 4.19
C ALA A 52 -8.86 -8.50 3.42
N VAL A 53 -7.73 -9.16 3.13
CA VAL A 53 -7.72 -10.55 2.62
C VAL A 53 -8.16 -11.52 3.70
N ALA A 54 -7.50 -11.50 4.87
CA ALA A 54 -7.70 -12.47 5.94
C ALA A 54 -9.15 -12.50 6.48
N THR A 55 -9.76 -11.32 6.58
CA THR A 55 -11.12 -11.15 7.12
C THR A 55 -12.21 -11.16 6.05
N GLY A 56 -11.83 -11.32 4.78
CA GLY A 56 -12.79 -11.35 3.67
C GLY A 56 -13.42 -9.99 3.33
N ILE A 57 -12.83 -8.87 3.78
CA ILE A 57 -13.34 -7.53 3.48
C ILE A 57 -13.34 -7.30 1.96
N TYR A 58 -12.28 -7.66 1.23
CA TYR A 58 -12.28 -7.54 -0.24
C TYR A 58 -13.43 -8.29 -0.91
N LYS A 59 -13.79 -9.48 -0.38
CA LYS A 59 -14.90 -10.28 -0.92
C LYS A 59 -16.24 -9.59 -0.79
N LYS A 60 -16.46 -8.77 0.25
CA LYS A 60 -17.67 -7.95 0.41
C LYS A 60 -17.83 -6.94 -0.71
N TYR A 61 -16.70 -6.49 -1.32
CA TYR A 61 -16.66 -5.58 -2.46
C TYR A 61 -16.61 -6.31 -3.81
N GLY A 62 -16.84 -7.64 -3.81
CA GLY A 62 -16.86 -8.45 -5.02
C GLY A 62 -15.47 -8.75 -5.61
N LEU A 63 -14.41 -8.63 -4.81
CA LEU A 63 -13.03 -8.81 -5.24
C LEU A 63 -12.40 -10.08 -4.65
N ASP A 64 -11.69 -10.82 -5.50
CA ASP A 64 -10.75 -11.89 -5.13
C ASP A 64 -9.33 -11.33 -5.26
N VAL A 65 -8.81 -10.80 -4.13
CA VAL A 65 -7.54 -10.10 -4.10
C VAL A 65 -6.39 -11.04 -3.81
N THR A 66 -5.39 -11.03 -4.69
CA THR A 66 -4.09 -11.66 -4.47
C THR A 66 -3.06 -10.59 -4.16
N ILE A 67 -2.41 -10.68 -2.99
CA ILE A 67 -1.25 -9.85 -2.66
C ILE A 67 0.00 -10.56 -3.14
N LYS A 68 0.78 -9.90 -4.00
CA LYS A 68 2.13 -10.33 -4.36
C LYS A 68 3.14 -9.56 -3.54
N MET A 69 3.97 -10.29 -2.81
CA MET A 69 5.04 -9.70 -2.01
C MET A 69 6.16 -9.20 -2.92
N GLY A 70 6.60 -7.96 -2.71
CA GLY A 70 7.78 -7.39 -3.34
C GLY A 70 9.07 -7.69 -2.58
N GLY A 71 10.03 -6.79 -2.66
CA GLY A 71 11.31 -6.92 -1.96
C GLY A 71 12.28 -5.80 -2.34
N PRO A 72 13.41 -5.69 -1.62
CA PRO A 72 14.33 -4.55 -1.76
C PRO A 72 14.91 -4.36 -3.17
N GLN A 73 15.00 -5.42 -3.97
CA GLN A 73 15.55 -5.40 -5.32
C GLN A 73 14.47 -5.55 -6.40
N VAL A 74 13.18 -5.56 -6.03
CA VAL A 74 12.08 -5.77 -6.97
C VAL A 74 11.64 -4.44 -7.59
N ASN A 75 11.59 -4.36 -8.90
CA ASN A 75 11.09 -3.20 -9.62
C ASN A 75 9.56 -3.34 -9.86
N ILE A 76 8.77 -2.93 -8.88
CA ILE A 76 7.31 -3.04 -8.92
C ILE A 76 6.67 -2.19 -10.02
N LEU A 77 7.27 -1.04 -10.37
CA LEU A 77 6.78 -0.17 -11.45
C LEU A 77 6.86 -0.88 -12.81
N GLN A 78 7.95 -1.61 -13.06
CA GLN A 78 8.10 -2.41 -14.28
C GLN A 78 7.10 -3.57 -14.33
N ILE A 79 6.88 -4.24 -13.19
CA ILE A 79 5.92 -5.36 -13.08
C ILE A 79 4.50 -4.88 -13.36
N MET A 80 4.09 -3.74 -12.78
CA MET A 80 2.80 -3.12 -13.06
C MET A 80 2.69 -2.67 -14.52
N GLY A 81 3.72 -2.02 -15.06
CA GLY A 81 3.76 -1.59 -16.47
C GLY A 81 3.64 -2.76 -17.45
N ALA A 82 4.12 -3.96 -17.07
CA ALA A 82 3.96 -5.19 -17.81
C ALA A 82 2.58 -5.88 -17.61
N GLY A 83 1.66 -5.26 -16.85
CA GLY A 83 0.32 -5.80 -16.60
C GLY A 83 0.27 -7.00 -15.65
N GLN A 84 1.32 -7.25 -14.87
CA GLN A 84 1.39 -8.39 -13.95
C GLN A 84 0.84 -8.06 -12.55
N ALA A 85 0.47 -6.80 -12.31
CA ALA A 85 -0.29 -6.33 -11.17
C ALA A 85 -1.26 -5.24 -11.63
N ASP A 86 -2.46 -5.21 -11.05
CA ASP A 86 -3.48 -4.19 -11.34
C ASP A 86 -3.10 -2.85 -10.72
N CYS A 87 -2.66 -2.90 -9.45
CA CYS A 87 -2.14 -1.76 -8.73
C CYS A 87 -0.95 -2.20 -7.86
N ILE A 88 -0.18 -1.22 -7.41
CA ILE A 88 1.00 -1.42 -6.57
C ILE A 88 0.95 -0.53 -5.34
N MET A 89 1.72 -0.90 -4.34
CA MET A 89 2.07 -0.04 -3.22
C MET A 89 3.24 0.86 -3.61
N GLY A 90 2.96 2.10 -3.98
CA GLY A 90 4.03 3.09 -4.11
C GLY A 90 4.62 3.42 -2.75
N SER A 91 5.94 3.59 -2.68
CA SER A 91 6.60 3.96 -1.42
C SER A 91 6.14 5.34 -0.94
N SER A 92 5.97 6.28 -1.88
CA SER A 92 5.46 7.62 -1.61
C SER A 92 4.79 8.23 -2.85
N ASP A 93 3.98 9.27 -2.64
CA ASP A 93 3.40 10.08 -3.72
C ASP A 93 4.49 10.79 -4.54
N LEU A 94 5.58 11.23 -3.91
CA LEU A 94 6.73 11.81 -4.61
C LEU A 94 7.37 10.80 -5.59
N GLN A 95 7.52 9.54 -5.18
CA GLN A 95 8.01 8.48 -6.07
C GLN A 95 7.09 8.29 -7.28
N MET A 96 5.78 8.36 -7.08
CA MET A 96 4.81 8.23 -8.18
C MET A 96 4.85 9.43 -9.13
N MET A 97 5.02 10.65 -8.61
CA MET A 97 5.25 11.84 -9.45
C MET A 97 6.53 11.71 -10.28
N ILE A 98 7.63 11.21 -9.68
CA ILE A 98 8.89 10.96 -10.40
C ILE A 98 8.69 9.93 -11.52
N ALA A 99 7.96 8.83 -11.24
CA ALA A 99 7.66 7.82 -12.24
C ALA A 99 6.83 8.40 -13.40
N ARG A 100 5.83 9.24 -13.09
CA ARG A 100 5.01 9.90 -14.10
C ARG A 100 5.80 10.92 -14.91
N SER A 101 6.65 11.73 -14.27
CA SER A 101 7.58 12.64 -14.95
C SER A 101 8.53 11.90 -15.91
N GLY A 102 8.85 10.66 -15.60
CA GLY A 102 9.61 9.74 -16.46
C GLY A 102 8.79 9.07 -17.57
N GLY A 103 7.52 9.42 -17.71
CA GLY A 103 6.63 8.93 -18.79
C GLY A 103 5.82 7.68 -18.44
N LEU A 104 5.86 7.16 -17.20
CA LEU A 104 5.00 6.05 -16.80
C LEU A 104 3.59 6.59 -16.51
N PRO A 105 2.52 6.15 -17.21
CA PRO A 105 1.16 6.64 -16.98
C PRO A 105 0.55 6.00 -15.72
N VAL A 106 1.05 6.42 -14.54
CA VAL A 106 0.63 5.96 -13.22
C VAL A 106 -0.20 7.03 -12.53
N VAL A 107 -1.30 6.63 -11.91
CA VAL A 107 -2.17 7.49 -11.10
C VAL A 107 -2.24 6.96 -9.67
N THR A 108 -2.14 7.85 -8.70
CA THR A 108 -2.28 7.56 -7.28
C THR A 108 -3.71 7.84 -6.83
N VAL A 109 -4.34 6.85 -6.21
CA VAL A 109 -5.77 6.89 -5.85
C VAL A 109 -6.02 6.93 -4.34
N ALA A 110 -5.01 6.60 -3.52
CA ALA A 110 -5.04 6.71 -2.06
C ALA A 110 -3.62 6.74 -1.48
N ALA A 111 -3.47 7.27 -0.25
CA ALA A 111 -2.23 7.22 0.53
C ALA A 111 -2.50 6.82 1.97
N LEU A 112 -2.18 5.58 2.33
CA LEU A 112 -2.56 5.00 3.62
C LEU A 112 -1.77 5.59 4.78
N PHE A 113 -0.54 6.05 4.53
CA PHE A 113 0.30 6.67 5.55
C PHE A 113 0.31 8.19 5.41
N GLN A 114 -0.22 8.84 6.44
CA GLN A 114 -0.27 10.29 6.53
C GLN A 114 1.09 10.89 6.88
N LYS A 115 1.95 10.13 7.56
CA LYS A 115 3.34 10.47 7.86
C LYS A 115 4.22 9.36 7.31
N ASP A 116 5.21 9.74 6.50
CA ASP A 116 6.16 8.76 5.93
C ASP A 116 7.11 8.27 7.05
N PRO A 117 7.12 6.97 7.37
CA PRO A 117 8.00 6.42 8.39
C PRO A 117 9.43 6.17 7.91
N GLN A 118 9.83 6.67 6.74
CA GLN A 118 11.16 6.51 6.19
C GLN A 118 12.22 7.17 7.07
N VAL A 119 13.20 6.39 7.49
CA VAL A 119 14.32 6.85 8.32
C VAL A 119 15.66 6.54 7.68
N LEU A 120 16.68 7.29 8.10
CA LEU A 120 18.07 6.85 8.06
C LEU A 120 18.52 6.52 9.47
N ILE A 121 19.13 5.34 9.64
CA ILE A 121 19.63 4.84 10.90
C ILE A 121 21.14 4.96 10.89
N ALA A 122 21.68 5.63 11.88
CA ALA A 122 23.11 5.91 12.00
C ALA A 122 23.61 5.61 13.42
N HIS A 123 24.90 5.40 13.57
CA HIS A 123 25.51 5.22 14.89
C HIS A 123 25.44 6.50 15.72
N GLU A 124 25.70 6.40 17.02
CA GLU A 124 25.47 7.47 18.01
C GLU A 124 26.23 8.77 17.74
N ASP A 125 27.34 8.72 17.01
CA ASP A 125 28.16 9.88 16.63
C ASP A 125 27.49 10.78 15.57
N VAL A 126 26.52 10.24 14.80
CA VAL A 126 25.78 10.94 13.75
C VAL A 126 24.45 11.46 14.32
N LYS A 127 24.26 12.77 14.36
CA LYS A 127 23.09 13.41 14.98
C LYS A 127 22.11 13.99 13.95
N THR A 128 22.60 14.35 12.79
CA THR A 128 21.82 15.01 11.73
C THR A 128 22.05 14.35 10.38
N LEU A 129 21.18 14.63 9.41
CA LEU A 129 21.39 14.19 8.04
C LEU A 129 22.70 14.72 7.44
N ALA A 130 23.09 15.94 7.81
CA ALA A 130 24.33 16.56 7.30
C ALA A 130 25.60 15.78 7.74
N ASP A 131 25.58 15.18 8.93
CA ASP A 131 26.70 14.40 9.47
C ASP A 131 26.94 13.09 8.70
N MET A 132 25.99 12.68 7.85
CA MET A 132 26.12 11.46 7.04
C MET A 132 26.92 11.67 5.75
N LYS A 133 27.33 12.90 5.47
CA LYS A 133 28.16 13.20 4.30
C LYS A 133 29.47 12.44 4.37
N GLY A 134 29.80 11.69 3.33
CA GLY A 134 31.01 10.86 3.27
C GLY A 134 30.89 9.49 3.91
N LYS A 135 29.81 9.18 4.66
CA LYS A 135 29.56 7.83 5.18
C LYS A 135 29.01 6.91 4.09
N THR A 136 29.18 5.61 4.24
CA THR A 136 28.54 4.61 3.38
C THR A 136 27.06 4.50 3.74
N ILE A 137 26.17 4.61 2.75
CA ILE A 137 24.72 4.59 2.97
C ILE A 137 24.11 3.40 2.23
N LEU A 138 23.52 2.49 2.99
CA LEU A 138 22.80 1.33 2.45
C LEU A 138 21.38 1.73 2.10
N ILE A 139 21.06 1.67 0.81
CA ILE A 139 19.72 2.02 0.30
C ILE A 139 19.26 1.04 -0.79
N ALA A 140 17.95 0.83 -0.90
CA ALA A 140 17.35 0.10 -1.99
C ALA A 140 17.32 0.95 -3.28
N PRO A 141 17.30 0.34 -4.49
CA PRO A 141 17.25 1.08 -5.76
C PRO A 141 16.06 2.04 -5.89
N SER A 142 14.91 1.71 -5.27
CA SER A 142 13.73 2.58 -5.23
C SER A 142 13.99 3.89 -4.48
N ALA A 143 14.82 3.87 -3.43
CA ALA A 143 15.17 5.04 -2.64
C ALA A 143 16.08 6.01 -3.41
N GLN A 144 16.92 5.51 -4.32
CA GLN A 144 17.85 6.35 -5.08
C GLN A 144 17.14 7.40 -5.94
N ARG A 145 15.98 7.07 -6.50
CA ARG A 145 15.15 7.98 -7.30
C ARG A 145 14.17 8.81 -6.46
N GLY A 146 13.99 8.47 -5.20
CA GLY A 146 13.12 9.17 -4.26
C GLY A 146 13.89 10.10 -3.32
N TYR A 147 13.84 9.81 -2.03
CA TYR A 147 14.41 10.67 -0.99
C TYR A 147 15.95 10.84 -1.11
N TYR A 148 16.66 9.88 -1.68
CA TYR A 148 18.11 10.02 -1.83
C TYR A 148 18.49 11.08 -2.88
N ALA A 149 17.70 11.22 -3.93
CA ALA A 149 17.88 12.32 -4.88
C ALA A 149 17.74 13.69 -4.19
N TRP A 150 16.76 13.82 -3.28
CA TRP A 150 16.62 15.01 -2.45
C TRP A 150 17.82 15.21 -1.50
N LEU A 151 18.33 14.15 -0.86
CA LEU A 151 19.51 14.24 0.00
C LEU A 151 20.74 14.68 -0.77
N LYS A 152 20.92 14.24 -2.02
CA LYS A 152 22.01 14.71 -2.90
C LYS A 152 21.91 16.23 -3.12
N THR A 153 20.74 16.72 -3.46
CA THR A 153 20.52 18.15 -3.71
C THR A 153 20.71 18.99 -2.46
N LYS A 154 20.14 18.54 -1.33
CA LYS A 154 20.09 19.33 -0.09
C LYS A 154 21.39 19.28 0.73
N TYR A 155 22.05 18.12 0.79
CA TYR A 155 23.18 17.87 1.69
C TYR A 155 24.48 17.56 0.93
N GLY A 156 24.45 17.51 -0.40
CA GLY A 156 25.61 17.21 -1.22
C GLY A 156 26.08 15.75 -1.12
N PHE A 157 25.15 14.82 -0.92
CA PHE A 157 25.42 13.38 -0.97
C PHE A 157 25.79 12.97 -2.40
N THR A 158 26.46 11.83 -2.54
CA THR A 158 26.92 11.34 -3.86
C THR A 158 26.53 9.87 -4.05
N ASP A 159 26.42 9.43 -5.29
CA ASP A 159 26.15 8.03 -5.59
C ASP A 159 27.29 7.10 -5.13
N ALA A 160 28.52 7.61 -5.03
CA ALA A 160 29.67 6.86 -4.53
C ALA A 160 29.51 6.39 -3.07
N GLN A 161 28.68 7.10 -2.27
CA GLN A 161 28.38 6.72 -0.89
C GLN A 161 27.42 5.53 -0.80
N THR A 162 26.68 5.20 -1.86
CA THR A 162 25.62 4.21 -1.77
C THR A 162 26.11 2.79 -1.96
N ARG A 163 25.46 1.87 -1.24
CA ARG A 163 25.56 0.43 -1.45
C ARG A 163 24.16 -0.18 -1.37
N PRO A 164 23.92 -1.32 -2.02
CA PRO A 164 22.61 -1.98 -1.97
C PRO A 164 22.21 -2.35 -0.55
N TYR A 165 20.99 -2.00 -0.17
CA TYR A 165 20.34 -2.51 1.04
C TYR A 165 19.48 -3.72 0.69
N THR A 166 19.68 -4.83 1.42
CA THR A 166 19.05 -6.12 1.16
C THR A 166 18.18 -6.62 2.30
N PHE A 167 17.71 -5.73 3.17
CA PHE A 167 16.98 -6.06 4.40
C PHE A 167 17.85 -6.83 5.41
N ASN A 168 19.15 -6.54 5.43
CA ASN A 168 20.12 -7.12 6.34
C ASN A 168 20.86 -6.01 7.09
N ILE A 169 20.76 -6.02 8.42
CA ILE A 169 21.38 -5.01 9.30
C ILE A 169 22.85 -5.31 9.61
N GLN A 170 23.37 -6.48 9.28
CA GLN A 170 24.73 -6.90 9.69
C GLN A 170 25.84 -5.95 9.20
N PRO A 171 25.80 -5.41 7.97
CA PRO A 171 26.81 -4.43 7.55
C PRO A 171 26.79 -3.16 8.42
N PHE A 172 25.61 -2.72 8.86
CA PHE A 172 25.47 -1.58 9.79
C PHE A 172 26.00 -1.93 11.19
N VAL A 173 25.69 -3.11 11.68
CA VAL A 173 26.16 -3.58 13.00
C VAL A 173 27.68 -3.68 13.06
N ALA A 174 28.30 -4.12 11.96
CA ALA A 174 29.74 -4.38 11.89
C ALA A 174 30.61 -3.14 11.67
N ASP A 175 30.07 -2.06 11.07
CA ASP A 175 30.88 -0.89 10.66
C ASP A 175 30.19 0.41 11.08
N LYS A 176 30.83 1.19 11.97
CA LYS A 176 30.34 2.48 12.44
C LYS A 176 30.30 3.57 11.37
N ASN A 177 30.96 3.37 10.23
CA ASN A 177 30.90 4.28 9.09
C ASN A 177 29.71 4.02 8.17
N VAL A 178 28.91 3.00 8.48
CA VAL A 178 27.70 2.65 7.72
C VAL A 178 26.48 3.32 8.31
N VAL A 179 25.65 3.88 7.44
CA VAL A 179 24.28 4.34 7.67
C VAL A 179 23.39 3.46 6.83
N GLN A 180 22.18 3.17 7.29
CA GLN A 180 21.23 2.40 6.49
C GLN A 180 19.85 3.05 6.46
N GLN A 181 19.12 2.78 5.36
CA GLN A 181 17.70 3.05 5.33
C GLN A 181 16.94 2.15 6.31
N GLY A 182 15.75 2.57 6.68
CA GLY A 182 14.78 1.78 7.40
C GLY A 182 13.43 2.46 7.46
N TYR A 183 12.45 1.74 7.96
CA TYR A 183 11.20 2.31 8.43
C TYR A 183 11.22 2.37 9.95
N LEU A 184 10.72 3.47 10.52
CA LEU A 184 10.64 3.69 11.97
C LEU A 184 9.95 2.52 12.70
N THR A 185 9.07 1.84 12.01
CA THR A 185 8.29 0.70 12.46
C THR A 185 9.00 -0.66 12.29
N SER A 186 10.20 -0.72 11.72
CA SER A 186 10.85 -1.99 11.35
C SER A 186 12.30 -2.07 11.85
N GLU A 187 13.26 -1.57 11.07
CA GLU A 187 14.70 -1.78 11.31
C GLU A 187 15.22 -1.26 12.65
N PRO A 188 14.71 -0.17 13.28
CA PRO A 188 15.18 0.26 14.59
C PRO A 188 15.04 -0.83 15.66
N PHE A 189 13.98 -1.65 15.58
CA PHE A 189 13.80 -2.79 16.48
C PHE A 189 14.90 -3.85 16.27
N ALA A 190 15.21 -4.20 15.02
CA ALA A 190 16.24 -5.19 14.72
C ALA A 190 17.62 -4.70 15.18
N VAL A 191 17.95 -3.42 14.98
CA VAL A 191 19.20 -2.80 15.43
C VAL A 191 19.29 -2.80 16.96
N GLN A 192 18.20 -2.47 17.66
CA GLN A 192 18.13 -2.54 19.12
C GLN A 192 18.33 -3.96 19.64
N LYS A 193 17.69 -4.96 19.01
CA LYS A 193 17.86 -6.39 19.36
C LYS A 193 19.28 -6.87 19.14
N ALA A 194 20.00 -6.31 18.17
CA ALA A 194 21.43 -6.58 17.95
C ALA A 194 22.35 -5.89 18.98
N GLY A 195 21.80 -5.16 19.94
CA GLY A 195 22.57 -4.46 21.00
C GLY A 195 23.29 -3.21 20.53
N VAL A 196 22.97 -2.69 19.34
CA VAL A 196 23.58 -1.48 18.79
C VAL A 196 22.76 -0.26 19.17
N LYS A 197 23.41 0.72 19.77
CA LYS A 197 22.84 2.05 20.00
C LYS A 197 22.92 2.84 18.70
N ALA A 198 21.78 3.36 18.26
CA ALA A 198 21.67 4.08 17.01
C ALA A 198 20.75 5.29 17.12
N ASN A 199 21.01 6.30 16.30
CA ASN A 199 20.11 7.41 16.07
C ASN A 199 19.22 7.07 14.86
N THR A 200 17.93 7.24 15.03
CA THR A 200 16.93 7.04 13.97
C THR A 200 16.43 8.42 13.53
N ILE A 201 16.82 8.84 12.32
CA ILE A 201 16.52 10.17 11.80
C ILE A 201 15.38 10.06 10.80
N LEU A 202 14.18 10.55 11.17
CA LEU A 202 12.98 10.51 10.37
C LEU A 202 13.03 11.60 9.28
N LEU A 203 12.91 11.22 8.02
CA LEU A 203 13.02 12.16 6.91
C LEU A 203 11.85 13.17 6.89
N ALA A 204 10.66 12.75 7.29
CA ALA A 204 9.48 13.61 7.37
C ALA A 204 9.69 14.80 8.35
N ASP A 205 10.41 14.58 9.46
CA ASP A 205 10.71 15.63 10.43
C ASP A 205 11.88 16.52 10.00
N ASN A 206 12.59 16.13 8.93
CA ASN A 206 13.74 16.84 8.38
C ASN A 206 13.46 17.52 7.03
N GLY A 207 12.18 17.61 6.65
CA GLY A 207 11.72 18.37 5.49
C GLY A 207 11.53 17.56 4.22
N TYR A 208 11.24 16.26 4.34
CA TYR A 208 10.77 15.40 3.23
C TYR A 208 9.28 15.11 3.40
N PRO A 209 8.36 15.90 2.80
CA PRO A 209 6.96 15.98 3.21
C PRO A 209 6.05 14.98 2.49
N SER A 210 6.48 13.74 2.25
CA SER A 210 5.70 12.79 1.45
C SER A 210 4.51 12.18 2.21
N TYR A 211 3.44 11.87 1.47
CA TYR A 211 2.58 10.74 1.79
C TYR A 211 3.32 9.43 1.53
N ALA A 212 2.98 8.35 2.23
CA ALA A 212 3.59 7.05 1.98
C ALA A 212 2.55 5.92 1.87
N THR A 213 3.00 4.73 1.47
CA THR A 213 2.13 3.56 1.28
C THR A 213 0.92 3.91 0.42
N THR A 214 1.21 4.37 -0.82
CA THR A 214 0.17 4.77 -1.76
C THR A 214 -0.43 3.56 -2.47
N ILE A 215 -1.71 3.66 -2.85
CA ILE A 215 -2.31 2.78 -3.85
C ILE A 215 -2.17 3.50 -5.19
N SER A 216 -1.41 2.89 -6.10
CA SER A 216 -1.13 3.48 -7.39
C SER A 216 -1.35 2.44 -8.50
N CYS A 217 -2.02 2.85 -9.58
CA CYS A 217 -2.42 1.99 -10.67
C CYS A 217 -2.02 2.63 -12.01
N MET A 218 -2.00 1.87 -13.10
CA MET A 218 -1.87 2.46 -14.43
C MET A 218 -3.15 3.22 -14.79
N ASP A 219 -3.05 4.32 -15.54
CA ASP A 219 -4.21 5.10 -16.07
C ASP A 219 -5.23 4.16 -16.75
N LYS A 220 -4.72 3.18 -17.51
CA LYS A 220 -5.55 2.16 -18.17
C LYS A 220 -6.38 1.35 -17.16
N THR A 221 -5.75 0.89 -16.08
CA THR A 221 -6.43 0.10 -15.03
C THR A 221 -7.54 0.90 -14.36
N VAL A 222 -7.26 2.17 -14.01
CA VAL A 222 -8.27 3.06 -13.40
C VAL A 222 -9.45 3.28 -14.35
N LYS A 223 -9.19 3.48 -15.65
CA LYS A 223 -10.22 3.72 -16.65
C LYS A 223 -11.06 2.47 -16.92
N GLU A 224 -10.43 1.31 -17.15
CA GLU A 224 -11.11 0.09 -17.58
C GLU A 224 -11.69 -0.72 -16.42
N ARG A 225 -11.14 -0.58 -15.22
CA ARG A 225 -11.51 -1.33 -14.01
C ARG A 225 -11.86 -0.43 -12.82
N SER A 226 -12.44 0.74 -13.11
CA SER A 226 -12.77 1.77 -12.12
C SER A 226 -13.55 1.22 -10.91
N LYS A 227 -14.55 0.35 -11.15
CA LYS A 227 -15.34 -0.29 -10.08
C LYS A 227 -14.49 -1.19 -9.18
N ALA A 228 -13.57 -1.95 -9.76
CA ALA A 228 -12.67 -2.82 -8.99
C ALA A 228 -11.67 -1.98 -8.17
N VAL A 229 -11.13 -0.90 -8.75
CA VAL A 229 -10.25 0.04 -8.03
C VAL A 229 -10.98 0.71 -6.88
N ASP A 230 -12.22 1.17 -7.09
CA ASP A 230 -13.07 1.77 -6.03
C ASP A 230 -13.31 0.78 -4.89
N GLY A 231 -13.70 -0.44 -5.20
CA GLY A 231 -13.90 -1.50 -4.22
C GLY A 231 -12.61 -1.83 -3.47
N PHE A 232 -11.47 -1.88 -4.17
CA PHE A 232 -10.16 -2.15 -3.57
C PHE A 232 -9.74 -1.05 -2.59
N VAL A 233 -9.89 0.22 -2.97
CA VAL A 233 -9.55 1.38 -2.12
C VAL A 233 -10.40 1.40 -0.84
N LYS A 234 -11.73 1.24 -0.97
CA LYS A 234 -12.66 1.20 0.18
C LYS A 234 -12.35 0.04 1.12
N ALA A 235 -12.23 -1.15 0.56
CA ALA A 235 -11.90 -2.36 1.33
C ALA A 235 -10.55 -2.25 2.03
N THR A 236 -9.55 -1.63 1.40
CA THR A 236 -8.24 -1.40 2.01
C THR A 236 -8.32 -0.44 3.19
N ALA A 237 -9.10 0.65 3.08
CA ALA A 237 -9.31 1.57 4.20
C ALA A 237 -9.99 0.88 5.39
N GLU A 238 -11.01 0.03 5.15
CA GLU A 238 -11.63 -0.81 6.18
C GLU A 238 -10.63 -1.83 6.76
N GLY A 239 -9.80 -2.42 5.89
CA GLY A 239 -8.74 -3.34 6.30
C GLY A 239 -7.75 -2.69 7.27
N TRP A 240 -7.34 -1.46 7.00
CA TRP A 240 -6.46 -0.71 7.91
C TRP A 240 -7.13 -0.38 9.24
N LYS A 241 -8.40 0.06 9.22
CA LYS A 241 -9.17 0.26 10.46
C LYS A 241 -9.24 -1.03 11.27
N SER A 242 -9.57 -2.15 10.65
CA SER A 242 -9.63 -3.47 11.29
C SER A 242 -8.27 -3.93 11.81
N TYR A 243 -7.18 -3.72 11.04
CA TYR A 243 -5.82 -4.08 11.43
C TYR A 243 -5.34 -3.33 12.66
N LEU A 244 -5.62 -2.04 12.72
CA LEU A 244 -5.28 -1.23 13.90
C LEU A 244 -6.07 -1.65 15.14
N ALA A 245 -7.26 -2.21 15.00
CA ALA A 245 -8.06 -2.72 16.11
C ALA A 245 -7.58 -4.12 16.56
N ASP A 246 -7.45 -5.06 15.62
CA ASP A 246 -6.97 -6.43 15.85
C ASP A 246 -6.08 -6.89 14.69
N PRO A 247 -4.74 -6.90 14.86
CA PRO A 247 -3.81 -7.27 13.79
C PRO A 247 -3.65 -8.78 13.61
N ALA A 248 -4.20 -9.63 14.48
CA ALA A 248 -3.91 -11.07 14.50
C ALA A 248 -4.22 -11.79 13.17
N PRO A 249 -5.38 -11.55 12.50
CA PRO A 249 -5.67 -12.21 11.23
C PRO A 249 -4.65 -11.89 10.12
N ALA A 250 -4.26 -10.61 9.99
CA ALA A 250 -3.26 -10.19 9.02
C ALA A 250 -1.87 -10.74 9.35
N ASN A 251 -1.48 -10.68 10.63
CA ASN A 251 -0.15 -11.12 11.08
C ASN A 251 0.08 -12.61 10.77
N ALA A 252 -0.96 -13.44 10.84
CA ALA A 252 -0.88 -14.85 10.43
C ALA A 252 -0.51 -15.01 8.94
N LEU A 253 -1.12 -14.22 8.05
CA LEU A 253 -0.81 -14.23 6.62
C LEU A 253 0.56 -13.60 6.34
N ILE A 254 0.92 -12.51 7.01
CA ILE A 254 2.23 -11.87 6.88
C ILE A 254 3.35 -12.86 7.22
N LYS A 255 3.22 -13.60 8.34
CA LYS A 255 4.21 -14.62 8.72
C LYS A 255 4.26 -15.80 7.73
N LYS A 256 3.14 -16.12 7.09
CA LYS A 256 3.11 -17.15 6.03
C LYS A 256 3.92 -16.72 4.81
N ASP A 257 3.77 -15.46 4.38
CA ASP A 257 4.46 -14.94 3.21
C ASP A 257 5.93 -14.56 3.52
N ASN A 258 6.20 -14.10 4.76
CA ASN A 258 7.53 -13.76 5.24
C ASN A 258 7.81 -14.46 6.59
N PRO A 259 8.34 -15.70 6.56
CA PRO A 259 8.64 -16.46 7.79
C PRO A 259 9.67 -15.81 8.72
N ASN A 260 10.42 -14.81 8.24
CA ASN A 260 11.37 -14.06 9.07
C ASN A 260 10.71 -13.02 9.99
N MET A 261 9.41 -12.72 9.80
CA MET A 261 8.66 -11.84 10.69
C MET A 261 8.32 -12.55 12.01
N THR A 262 8.89 -12.06 13.10
CA THR A 262 8.57 -12.55 14.45
C THR A 262 7.34 -11.85 15.03
N ASP A 263 6.68 -12.48 16.00
CA ASP A 263 5.56 -11.86 16.71
C ASP A 263 6.00 -10.58 17.45
N GLU A 264 7.22 -10.57 18.01
CA GLU A 264 7.80 -9.39 18.67
C GLU A 264 7.99 -8.21 17.69
N GLN A 265 8.54 -8.49 16.50
CA GLN A 265 8.70 -7.48 15.46
C GLN A 265 7.35 -6.91 15.02
N LEU A 266 6.36 -7.77 14.79
CA LEU A 266 5.01 -7.35 14.41
C LEU A 266 4.34 -6.52 15.52
N ALA A 267 4.48 -6.93 16.78
CA ALA A 267 3.94 -6.18 17.91
C ALA A 267 4.57 -4.79 18.04
N TYR A 268 5.90 -4.70 17.92
CA TYR A 268 6.63 -3.43 17.90
C TYR A 268 6.11 -2.54 16.75
N SER A 269 6.03 -3.09 15.54
CA SER A 269 5.61 -2.35 14.36
C SER A 269 4.20 -1.78 14.50
N VAL A 270 3.24 -2.60 14.97
CA VAL A 270 1.85 -2.16 15.21
C VAL A 270 1.78 -1.08 16.28
N ALA A 271 2.55 -1.24 17.37
CA ALA A 271 2.62 -0.22 18.42
C ALA A 271 3.13 1.11 17.86
N LYS A 272 4.19 1.09 17.03
CA LYS A 272 4.75 2.29 16.41
C LYS A 272 3.83 2.93 15.40
N LEU A 273 3.11 2.13 14.57
CA LEU A 273 2.09 2.65 13.64
C LEU A 273 1.03 3.48 14.38
N LYS A 274 0.59 3.02 15.55
CA LYS A 274 -0.39 3.71 16.39
C LYS A 274 0.22 4.92 17.12
N GLU A 275 1.34 4.74 17.82
CA GLU A 275 2.02 5.78 18.60
C GLU A 275 2.35 7.00 17.74
N MET A 276 2.86 6.78 16.54
CA MET A 276 3.28 7.84 15.63
C MET A 276 2.16 8.39 14.76
N GLY A 277 0.95 7.85 14.87
CA GLY A 277 -0.20 8.24 14.05
C GLY A 277 0.05 8.06 12.55
N ILE A 278 0.80 7.04 12.15
CA ILE A 278 1.23 6.86 10.76
C ILE A 278 0.01 6.78 9.81
N VAL A 279 -1.00 6.00 10.18
CA VAL A 279 -2.23 5.80 9.39
C VAL A 279 -3.32 6.81 9.78
N ALA A 280 -3.50 7.00 11.09
CA ALA A 280 -4.62 7.72 11.69
C ALA A 280 -4.15 9.03 12.33
N SER A 281 -3.83 10.01 11.51
CA SER A 281 -3.46 11.36 11.94
C SER A 281 -3.86 12.41 10.89
N GLY A 282 -3.67 13.68 11.22
CA GLY A 282 -3.92 14.80 10.29
C GLY A 282 -5.30 14.74 9.65
N ASP A 283 -5.33 14.84 8.32
CA ASP A 283 -6.57 14.83 7.54
C ASP A 283 -7.35 13.52 7.66
N ALA A 284 -6.67 12.38 7.90
CA ALA A 284 -7.33 11.09 8.02
C ALA A 284 -8.32 11.01 9.19
N LEU A 285 -8.12 11.79 10.26
CA LEU A 285 -9.05 11.84 11.41
C LEU A 285 -10.43 12.41 11.03
N LYS A 286 -10.49 13.24 9.98
CA LYS A 286 -11.71 13.92 9.54
C LYS A 286 -12.25 13.39 8.21
N GLN A 287 -11.35 12.99 7.31
CA GLN A 287 -11.70 12.61 5.94
C GLN A 287 -11.64 11.09 5.71
N GLY A 288 -11.02 10.33 6.60
CA GLY A 288 -10.90 8.89 6.55
C GLY A 288 -9.49 8.38 6.24
N ILE A 289 -9.25 7.13 6.61
CA ILE A 289 -7.99 6.41 6.35
C ILE A 289 -7.72 6.39 4.84
N GLY A 290 -6.49 6.70 4.48
CA GLY A 290 -6.04 6.72 3.09
C GLY A 290 -6.26 8.05 2.36
N THR A 291 -6.82 9.05 3.04
CA THR A 291 -7.12 10.34 2.42
C THR A 291 -5.88 11.06 1.90
N MET A 292 -6.08 11.77 0.80
CA MET A 292 -5.17 12.78 0.27
C MET A 292 -5.94 14.06 0.03
N THR A 293 -5.34 15.21 0.31
CA THR A 293 -5.95 16.52 0.02
C THR A 293 -5.24 17.19 -1.16
N GLU A 294 -6.02 17.92 -1.96
CA GLU A 294 -5.46 18.67 -3.09
C GLU A 294 -4.37 19.67 -2.65
N ALA A 295 -4.57 20.28 -1.49
CA ALA A 295 -3.60 21.22 -0.92
C ALA A 295 -2.27 20.55 -0.63
N ARG A 296 -2.27 19.37 0.00
CA ARG A 296 -1.03 18.66 0.33
C ARG A 296 -0.40 18.00 -0.90
N VAL A 297 -1.20 17.48 -1.83
CA VAL A 297 -0.69 16.97 -3.12
C VAL A 297 0.04 18.09 -3.86
N LYS A 298 -0.56 19.29 -3.92
CA LYS A 298 0.10 20.46 -4.52
C LYS A 298 1.38 20.87 -3.78
N GLN A 299 1.36 20.90 -2.46
CA GLN A 299 2.55 21.19 -1.64
C GLN A 299 3.68 20.21 -1.93
N ASN A 300 3.37 18.90 -2.02
CA ASN A 300 4.35 17.86 -2.31
C ASN A 300 4.88 17.98 -3.76
N TYR A 301 4.02 18.34 -4.70
CA TYR A 301 4.43 18.64 -6.07
C TYR A 301 5.37 19.85 -6.13
N ASP A 302 5.01 20.98 -5.48
CA ASP A 302 5.86 22.17 -5.45
C ASP A 302 7.22 21.87 -4.80
N PHE A 303 7.21 21.04 -3.75
CA PHE A 303 8.45 20.52 -3.15
C PHE A 303 9.26 19.69 -4.16
N ALA A 304 8.63 18.76 -4.88
CA ALA A 304 9.32 17.90 -5.85
C ALA A 304 9.98 18.73 -6.98
N VAL A 305 9.29 19.76 -7.46
CA VAL A 305 9.84 20.70 -8.47
C VAL A 305 10.99 21.49 -7.89
N SER A 306 10.83 22.13 -6.73
CA SER A 306 11.85 22.96 -6.09
C SER A 306 13.10 22.18 -5.69
N ALA A 307 12.93 20.92 -5.30
CA ALA A 307 14.02 20.00 -4.98
C ALA A 307 14.69 19.38 -6.21
N GLY A 308 14.23 19.70 -7.42
CA GLY A 308 14.78 19.15 -8.67
C GLY A 308 14.51 17.66 -8.86
N LEU A 309 13.46 17.10 -8.21
CA LEU A 309 13.11 15.68 -8.31
C LEU A 309 12.31 15.41 -9.59
N ILE A 310 11.54 16.38 -10.06
CA ILE A 310 10.72 16.30 -11.28
C ILE A 310 10.85 17.57 -12.12
N ASP A 311 10.61 17.39 -13.42
CA ASP A 311 10.28 18.49 -14.32
C ASP A 311 8.77 18.76 -14.21
N GLY A 312 8.40 19.88 -13.60
CA GLY A 312 7.00 20.24 -13.38
C GLY A 312 6.16 20.32 -14.65
N SER A 313 6.78 20.65 -15.79
CA SER A 313 6.08 20.68 -17.08
C SER A 313 5.62 19.30 -17.58
N LYS A 314 6.16 18.21 -17.00
CA LYS A 314 5.86 16.83 -17.38
C LYS A 314 4.84 16.13 -16.47
N VAL A 315 4.38 16.82 -15.42
CA VAL A 315 3.43 16.22 -14.46
C VAL A 315 2.20 17.09 -14.33
N ASP A 316 1.11 16.63 -14.93
CA ASP A 316 -0.22 17.17 -14.68
C ASP A 316 -0.81 16.49 -13.42
N LEU A 317 -1.06 17.27 -12.37
CA LEU A 317 -1.59 16.75 -11.10
C LEU A 317 -2.98 16.11 -11.26
N ALA A 318 -3.82 16.64 -12.15
CA ALA A 318 -5.13 16.08 -12.42
C ALA A 318 -5.08 14.69 -13.06
N GLN A 319 -3.98 14.37 -13.70
CA GLN A 319 -3.73 13.03 -14.25
C GLN A 319 -2.90 12.15 -13.31
N ALA A 320 -2.06 12.74 -12.45
CA ALA A 320 -1.19 12.02 -11.53
C ALA A 320 -1.94 11.50 -10.29
N PHE A 321 -3.06 12.12 -9.94
CA PHE A 321 -3.87 11.79 -8.77
C PHE A 321 -5.36 11.78 -9.10
N ASP A 322 -6.05 10.74 -8.64
CA ASP A 322 -7.50 10.70 -8.64
C ASP A 322 -8.01 10.51 -7.21
N LEU A 323 -8.37 11.61 -6.57
CA LEU A 323 -8.82 11.64 -5.18
C LEU A 323 -10.28 11.20 -5.02
N SER A 324 -11.03 11.00 -6.11
CA SER A 324 -12.45 10.63 -6.05
C SER A 324 -12.67 9.28 -5.36
N PHE A 325 -11.80 8.31 -5.59
CA PHE A 325 -11.87 6.98 -5.00
C PHE A 325 -11.79 7.03 -3.47
N ILE A 326 -10.79 7.73 -2.93
CA ILE A 326 -10.61 7.77 -1.48
C ILE A 326 -11.58 8.72 -0.79
N LYS A 327 -11.99 9.81 -1.44
CA LYS A 327 -13.05 10.68 -0.92
C LYS A 327 -14.38 9.93 -0.78
N ALA A 328 -14.67 8.97 -1.67
CA ALA A 328 -15.86 8.13 -1.60
C ALA A 328 -15.79 7.04 -0.53
N ALA A 329 -14.58 6.61 -0.12
CA ALA A 329 -14.40 5.57 0.90
C ALA A 329 -14.82 6.03 2.30
N LYS A 330 -14.33 7.18 2.74
CA LYS A 330 -14.67 7.88 4.00
C LYS A 330 -14.71 6.98 5.26
N VAL A 331 -13.74 6.08 5.38
CA VAL A 331 -13.60 5.18 6.54
C VAL A 331 -12.84 5.91 7.65
N LEU A 332 -13.55 6.43 8.65
CA LEU A 332 -12.92 7.08 9.81
C LEU A 332 -12.15 6.05 10.66
N PRO A 333 -10.99 6.43 11.25
CA PRO A 333 -10.21 5.59 12.15
C PRO A 333 -10.97 5.05 13.34
#